data_45157842895cf7f55e826b7a2bbe44f9
#
_entry.id   45157842895cf7f55e826b7a2bbe44f9
#
_cell.length_a   1.000
_cell.length_b   1.000
_cell.length_c   1.000
_cell.angle_alpha   90.00
_cell.angle_beta   90.00
_cell.angle_gamma   90.00
#
_symmetry.space_group_name_H-M   'P 1'
#
loop_
_entity.id
_entity.type
_entity.pdbx_description
1 polymer ?
#
loop_
_entity_poly.entity_id
_entity_poly.type
_entity_poly.pdbx_seq_one_letter_code
_entity_poly.pdbx_strand_id
1 'polypeptide(L)'
;GGHSGAEIDKNRANANKLMGLFLYELGQKTAYSIKDLSGGTKDNAITRECEMSLIYADSAEAQKAEKLACDLAEVFADEITSFEPDFSCEIAVTEGQSAMAVQEEDAKAFVSLMRLAPNGIYRRNIKMNGFVVVSSNMGVVRTEEDYIMVAVSPRSSVASLQEDTKSRFALLAETFGFEIEYSGEYPGWSYAEESKIRDLFVESYRDLFGSELRLEAIHAGLECGLFSEAIPGLDAI
;
A
#
# COMPACT_ATOMS: atom_id res chain seq x y z
N GLY A 1 8.22 3.18 -6.18
CA GLY A 1 8.24 1.73 -5.90
C GLY A 1 9.22 1.35 -4.80
N GLY A 2 9.25 0.06 -4.40
CA GLY A 2 10.14 -0.47 -3.38
C GLY A 2 9.47 -1.51 -2.50
N HIS A 3 10.22 -2.11 -1.57
CA HIS A 3 9.68 -3.08 -0.62
C HIS A 3 8.87 -2.37 0.46
N SER A 4 7.60 -2.78 0.66
CA SER A 4 6.66 -2.11 1.58
C SER A 4 7.04 -2.19 3.06
N GLY A 5 7.94 -3.06 3.45
CA GLY A 5 8.53 -3.11 4.79
C GLY A 5 9.78 -2.24 4.88
N ALA A 6 10.83 -2.58 4.12
CA ALA A 6 12.15 -1.97 4.24
C ALA A 6 12.24 -0.53 3.69
N GLU A 7 11.33 -0.12 2.81
CA GLU A 7 11.40 1.17 2.11
C GLU A 7 10.13 2.03 2.26
N ILE A 8 9.21 1.65 3.13
CA ILE A 8 7.97 2.41 3.36
C ILE A 8 8.25 3.80 3.95
N ASP A 9 9.39 3.97 4.60
CA ASP A 9 9.85 5.22 5.20
C ASP A 9 10.47 6.21 4.19
N LYS A 10 10.70 5.78 2.95
CA LYS A 10 11.27 6.63 1.88
C LYS A 10 10.24 7.55 1.24
N ASN A 11 9.02 7.59 1.76
CA ASN A 11 7.93 8.46 1.31
C ASN A 11 7.61 8.35 -0.19
N ARG A 12 7.74 7.14 -0.75
CA ARG A 12 7.45 6.91 -2.16
C ARG A 12 5.96 6.89 -2.44
N ALA A 13 5.56 7.40 -3.58
CA ALA A 13 4.18 7.35 -4.02
C ALA A 13 3.73 5.91 -4.32
N ASN A 14 2.46 5.64 -4.05
CA ASN A 14 1.79 4.40 -4.39
C ASN A 14 0.80 4.67 -5.53
N ALA A 15 1.04 4.09 -6.71
CA ALA A 15 0.25 4.34 -7.92
C ALA A 15 -1.23 3.95 -7.75
N ASN A 16 -1.55 2.90 -6.99
CA ASN A 16 -2.95 2.54 -6.70
C ASN A 16 -3.66 3.64 -5.90
N LYS A 17 -2.98 4.24 -4.92
CA LYS A 17 -3.55 5.34 -4.12
C LYS A 17 -3.73 6.61 -4.94
N LEU A 18 -2.79 6.91 -5.84
CA LEU A 18 -2.92 8.02 -6.78
C LEU A 18 -4.08 7.79 -7.74
N MET A 19 -4.22 6.57 -8.26
CA MET A 19 -5.35 6.20 -9.12
C MET A 19 -6.69 6.33 -8.40
N GLY A 20 -6.78 5.91 -7.13
CA GLY A 20 -7.99 6.10 -6.33
C GLY A 20 -8.35 7.58 -6.13
N LEU A 21 -7.36 8.45 -5.94
CA LEU A 21 -7.55 9.90 -5.88
C LEU A 21 -8.00 10.45 -7.23
N PHE A 22 -7.35 10.03 -8.31
CA PHE A 22 -7.66 10.43 -9.68
C PHE A 22 -9.11 10.09 -10.05
N LEU A 23 -9.54 8.85 -9.82
CA LEU A 23 -10.91 8.41 -10.06
C LEU A 23 -11.93 9.21 -9.24
N TYR A 24 -11.62 9.47 -7.98
CA TYR A 24 -12.50 10.25 -7.11
C TYR A 24 -12.68 11.69 -7.64
N GLU A 25 -11.59 12.39 -7.95
CA GLU A 25 -11.62 13.78 -8.43
C GLU A 25 -12.30 13.87 -9.82
N LEU A 26 -12.02 12.91 -10.70
CA LEU A 26 -12.65 12.83 -12.03
C LEU A 26 -14.17 12.60 -11.89
N GLY A 27 -14.58 11.72 -10.99
CA GLY A 27 -15.98 11.41 -10.72
C GLY A 27 -16.78 12.55 -10.11
N GLN A 28 -16.13 13.56 -9.50
CA GLN A 28 -16.81 14.78 -9.06
C GLN A 28 -17.23 15.68 -10.25
N LYS A 29 -16.68 15.50 -11.44
CA LYS A 29 -16.81 16.39 -12.58
C LYS A 29 -17.40 15.73 -13.82
N THR A 30 -17.26 14.41 -13.97
CA THR A 30 -17.81 13.63 -15.10
C THR A 30 -18.38 12.31 -14.61
N ALA A 31 -19.37 11.78 -15.35
CA ALA A 31 -19.86 10.43 -15.13
C ALA A 31 -19.06 9.45 -15.99
N TYR A 32 -18.61 8.36 -15.42
CA TYR A 32 -17.90 7.28 -16.09
C TYR A 32 -18.30 5.91 -15.53
N SER A 33 -18.04 4.87 -16.32
CA SER A 33 -18.04 3.49 -15.84
C SER A 33 -16.63 2.92 -15.89
N ILE A 34 -16.24 2.14 -14.90
CA ILE A 34 -14.95 1.45 -14.87
C ILE A 34 -15.09 0.18 -15.73
N LYS A 35 -14.24 0.04 -16.74
CA LYS A 35 -14.15 -1.18 -17.54
C LYS A 35 -13.18 -2.16 -16.89
N ASP A 36 -11.95 -1.71 -16.68
CA ASP A 36 -10.91 -2.49 -16.03
C ASP A 36 -9.92 -1.57 -15.31
N LEU A 37 -9.21 -2.15 -14.36
CA LEU A 37 -8.14 -1.52 -13.60
C LEU A 37 -7.12 -2.57 -13.21
N SER A 38 -5.84 -2.25 -13.36
CA SER A 38 -4.72 -3.11 -12.98
C SER A 38 -3.58 -2.27 -12.39
N GLY A 39 -3.18 -2.56 -11.16
CA GLY A 39 -2.08 -1.89 -10.51
C GLY A 39 -1.33 -2.78 -9.54
N GLY A 40 0.01 -2.83 -9.71
CA GLY A 40 0.90 -3.64 -8.90
C GLY A 40 0.86 -5.14 -9.20
N THR A 41 1.89 -5.83 -8.76
CA THR A 41 2.06 -7.28 -9.00
C THR A 41 2.25 -8.09 -7.72
N LYS A 42 2.62 -7.44 -6.62
CA LYS A 42 2.89 -8.08 -5.32
C LYS A 42 2.36 -7.18 -4.19
N ASP A 43 1.73 -7.80 -3.22
CA ASP A 43 1.19 -7.14 -2.03
C ASP A 43 2.26 -6.46 -1.17
N ASN A 44 3.47 -7.02 -1.14
CA ASN A 44 4.61 -6.52 -0.38
C ASN A 44 5.50 -5.51 -1.13
N ALA A 45 5.07 -5.04 -2.29
CA ALA A 45 5.74 -4.00 -3.07
C ALA A 45 4.91 -2.71 -3.10
N ILE A 46 5.55 -1.55 -2.95
CA ILE A 46 4.90 -0.24 -3.18
C ILE A 46 4.63 -0.15 -4.68
N THR A 47 3.37 0.02 -5.05
CA THR A 47 2.92 -0.02 -6.44
C THR A 47 3.52 1.12 -7.25
N ARG A 48 4.16 0.77 -8.36
CA ARG A 48 4.87 1.71 -9.24
C ARG A 48 4.01 2.25 -10.36
N GLU A 49 3.08 1.44 -10.84
CA GLU A 49 2.24 1.72 -12.00
C GLU A 49 0.82 1.21 -11.77
N CYS A 50 -0.15 1.94 -12.29
CA CYS A 50 -1.55 1.55 -12.27
C CYS A 50 -2.19 2.03 -13.57
N GLU A 51 -2.86 1.13 -14.27
CA GLU A 51 -3.58 1.39 -15.51
C GLU A 51 -5.06 1.22 -15.28
N MET A 52 -5.86 2.00 -16.01
CA MET A 52 -7.32 1.83 -16.02
C MET A 52 -7.93 2.18 -17.34
N SER A 53 -9.09 1.59 -17.62
CA SER A 53 -9.94 1.93 -18.75
C SER A 53 -11.30 2.39 -18.25
N LEU A 54 -11.74 3.54 -18.72
CA LEU A 54 -13.05 4.12 -18.41
C LEU A 54 -13.92 4.14 -19.65
N ILE A 55 -15.23 3.99 -19.46
CA ILE A 55 -16.25 4.10 -20.50
C ILE A 55 -17.07 5.36 -20.25
N TYR A 56 -17.29 6.13 -21.30
CA TYR A 56 -18.14 7.32 -21.31
C TYR A 56 -19.36 7.11 -22.22
N ALA A 57 -20.41 7.86 -21.97
CA ALA A 57 -21.67 7.74 -22.70
C ALA A 57 -21.52 8.07 -24.21
N ASP A 58 -20.63 9.03 -24.50
CA ASP A 58 -20.35 9.45 -25.87
C ASP A 58 -18.94 10.09 -25.98
N SER A 59 -18.55 10.42 -27.21
CA SER A 59 -17.24 11.02 -27.51
C SER A 59 -17.07 12.42 -26.92
N ALA A 60 -18.15 13.18 -26.73
CA ALA A 60 -18.05 14.53 -26.17
C ALA A 60 -17.74 14.48 -24.67
N GLU A 61 -18.39 13.58 -23.94
CA GLU A 61 -18.07 13.34 -22.52
C GLU A 61 -16.66 12.75 -22.35
N ALA A 62 -16.23 11.86 -23.24
CA ALA A 62 -14.86 11.32 -23.24
C ALA A 62 -13.81 12.42 -23.44
N GLN A 63 -13.99 13.34 -24.40
CA GLN A 63 -13.08 14.46 -24.65
C GLN A 63 -13.04 15.46 -23.48
N LYS A 64 -14.19 15.71 -22.85
CA LYS A 64 -14.25 16.54 -21.66
C LYS A 64 -13.48 15.89 -20.50
N ALA A 65 -13.63 14.59 -20.31
CA ALA A 65 -12.95 13.82 -19.31
C ALA A 65 -11.43 13.76 -19.57
N GLU A 66 -11.00 13.59 -20.82
CA GLU A 66 -9.59 13.64 -21.22
C GLU A 66 -8.93 14.95 -20.77
N LYS A 67 -9.57 16.09 -21.06
CA LYS A 67 -9.05 17.39 -20.62
C LYS A 67 -8.94 17.48 -19.10
N LEU A 68 -9.97 17.09 -18.37
CA LEU A 68 -9.94 17.08 -16.90
C LEU A 68 -8.87 16.14 -16.35
N ALA A 69 -8.67 15.01 -17.01
CA ALA A 69 -7.65 14.04 -16.65
C ALA A 69 -6.23 14.61 -16.85
N CYS A 70 -5.99 15.32 -17.95
CA CYS A 70 -4.72 16.02 -18.19
C CYS A 70 -4.47 17.10 -17.13
N ASP A 71 -5.47 17.92 -16.80
CA ASP A 71 -5.36 18.95 -15.76
C ASP A 71 -5.03 18.32 -14.39
N LEU A 72 -5.63 17.18 -14.04
CA LEU A 72 -5.33 16.43 -12.80
C LEU A 72 -3.92 15.83 -12.81
N ALA A 73 -3.47 15.31 -13.94
CA ALA A 73 -2.15 14.75 -14.10
C ALA A 73 -1.05 15.82 -13.89
N GLU A 74 -1.26 17.05 -14.37
CA GLU A 74 -0.37 18.19 -14.13
C GLU A 74 -0.31 18.53 -12.63
N VAL A 75 -1.46 18.59 -11.94
CA VAL A 75 -1.50 18.84 -10.49
C VAL A 75 -0.72 17.76 -9.73
N PHE A 76 -0.91 16.50 -10.09
CA PHE A 76 -0.19 15.40 -9.45
C PHE A 76 1.31 15.44 -9.73
N ALA A 77 1.71 15.81 -10.95
CA ALA A 77 3.11 15.98 -11.29
C ALA A 77 3.77 17.06 -10.42
N ASP A 78 3.13 18.19 -10.24
CA ASP A 78 3.63 19.29 -9.39
C ASP A 78 3.79 18.87 -7.93
N GLU A 79 2.85 18.10 -7.40
CA GLU A 79 2.89 17.61 -6.01
C GLU A 79 3.96 16.53 -5.77
N ILE A 80 4.19 15.66 -6.75
CA ILE A 80 4.93 14.41 -6.58
C ILE A 80 6.38 14.51 -7.08
N THR A 81 6.68 15.36 -8.05
CA THR A 81 7.99 15.42 -8.73
C THR A 81 9.16 15.65 -7.76
N SER A 82 8.92 16.30 -6.61
CA SER A 82 9.96 16.53 -5.59
C SER A 82 10.51 15.24 -4.96
N PHE A 83 9.75 14.13 -4.97
CA PHE A 83 10.13 12.83 -4.40
C PHE A 83 9.97 11.65 -5.38
N GLU A 84 9.28 11.84 -6.49
CA GLU A 84 9.18 10.89 -7.61
C GLU A 84 9.45 11.65 -8.93
N PRO A 85 10.71 11.95 -9.24
CA PRO A 85 11.07 12.78 -10.41
C PRO A 85 10.72 12.14 -11.75
N ASP A 86 10.59 10.82 -11.80
CA ASP A 86 10.23 10.06 -13.00
C ASP A 86 8.71 9.80 -13.11
N PHE A 87 7.89 10.55 -12.36
CA PHE A 87 6.43 10.41 -12.46
C PHE A 87 5.95 10.77 -13.86
N SER A 88 5.09 9.91 -14.42
CA SER A 88 4.39 10.15 -15.69
C SER A 88 2.95 9.69 -15.60
N CYS A 89 2.07 10.35 -16.34
CA CYS A 89 0.68 9.96 -16.51
C CYS A 89 0.33 10.08 -18.01
N GLU A 90 0.00 8.97 -18.62
CA GLU A 90 -0.41 8.91 -20.01
C GLU A 90 -1.92 8.78 -20.10
N ILE A 91 -2.56 9.58 -20.95
CA ILE A 91 -4.00 9.62 -21.15
C ILE A 91 -4.27 9.51 -22.64
N ALA A 92 -5.17 8.60 -23.00
CA ALA A 92 -5.57 8.41 -24.39
C ALA A 92 -7.07 8.11 -24.49
N VAL A 93 -7.73 8.72 -25.47
CA VAL A 93 -9.10 8.40 -25.84
C VAL A 93 -9.08 7.47 -27.03
N THR A 94 -9.77 6.34 -26.93
CA THR A 94 -9.91 5.35 -28.00
C THR A 94 -11.38 5.14 -28.33
N GLU A 95 -11.70 4.98 -29.61
CA GLU A 95 -13.02 4.52 -30.02
C GLU A 95 -13.14 3.03 -29.75
N GLY A 96 -14.20 2.62 -29.08
CA GLY A 96 -14.46 1.22 -28.75
C GLY A 96 -15.94 0.90 -28.75
N GLN A 97 -16.26 -0.38 -28.92
CA GLN A 97 -17.61 -0.86 -28.69
C GLN A 97 -17.82 -1.11 -27.19
N SER A 98 -19.08 -0.94 -26.74
CA SER A 98 -19.49 -1.23 -25.38
C SER A 98 -18.95 -2.58 -24.89
N ALA A 99 -18.19 -2.55 -23.83
CA ALA A 99 -17.74 -3.72 -23.10
C ALA A 99 -18.54 -3.85 -21.79
N MET A 100 -18.39 -4.96 -21.11
CA MET A 100 -18.86 -5.06 -19.73
C MET A 100 -18.12 -4.01 -18.88
N ALA A 101 -18.85 -3.40 -17.97
CA ALA A 101 -18.33 -2.44 -17.02
C ALA A 101 -18.72 -2.84 -15.60
N VAL A 102 -17.92 -2.42 -14.65
CA VAL A 102 -18.25 -2.52 -13.23
C VAL A 102 -19.56 -1.77 -12.98
N GLN A 103 -20.48 -2.36 -12.21
CA GLN A 103 -21.73 -1.71 -11.86
C GLN A 103 -21.48 -0.40 -11.11
N GLU A 104 -22.35 0.60 -11.29
CA GLU A 104 -22.15 1.96 -10.78
C GLU A 104 -21.99 1.97 -9.26
N GLU A 105 -22.78 1.18 -8.53
CA GLU A 105 -22.71 1.10 -7.06
C GLU A 105 -21.40 0.49 -6.61
N ASP A 106 -20.95 -0.60 -7.24
CA ASP A 106 -19.69 -1.27 -6.95
C ASP A 106 -18.49 -0.38 -7.30
N ALA A 107 -18.54 0.36 -8.41
CA ALA A 107 -17.52 1.32 -8.79
C ALA A 107 -17.38 2.45 -7.76
N LYS A 108 -18.50 2.99 -7.25
CA LYS A 108 -18.49 4.02 -6.19
C LYS A 108 -17.93 3.48 -4.89
N ALA A 109 -18.33 2.28 -4.48
CA ALA A 109 -17.82 1.59 -3.30
C ALA A 109 -16.31 1.36 -3.42
N PHE A 110 -15.86 0.86 -4.57
CA PHE A 110 -14.46 0.60 -4.87
C PHE A 110 -13.61 1.89 -4.82
N VAL A 111 -14.03 2.97 -5.49
CA VAL A 111 -13.31 4.25 -5.46
C VAL A 111 -13.23 4.79 -4.02
N SER A 112 -14.31 4.67 -3.24
CA SER A 112 -14.35 5.05 -1.84
C SER A 112 -13.38 4.22 -1.01
N LEU A 113 -13.33 2.91 -1.21
CA LEU A 113 -12.36 2.02 -0.57
C LEU A 113 -10.93 2.43 -0.91
N MET A 114 -10.60 2.63 -2.19
CA MET A 114 -9.26 3.07 -2.60
C MET A 114 -8.85 4.38 -1.93
N ARG A 115 -9.78 5.33 -1.78
CA ARG A 115 -9.51 6.62 -1.12
C ARG A 115 -9.29 6.47 0.37
N LEU A 116 -10.16 5.75 1.06
CA LEU A 116 -10.21 5.68 2.52
C LEU A 116 -9.31 4.60 3.10
N ALA A 117 -9.00 3.54 2.33
CA ALA A 117 -8.13 2.47 2.80
C ALA A 117 -6.79 3.03 3.27
N PRO A 118 -6.39 2.74 4.50
CA PRO A 118 -5.15 3.18 5.06
C PRO A 118 -3.96 2.73 4.21
N ASN A 119 -2.98 3.64 3.97
CA ASN A 119 -1.75 3.35 3.24
C ASN A 119 -0.61 4.23 3.76
N GLY A 120 0.61 3.70 3.78
CA GLY A 120 1.77 4.39 4.32
C GLY A 120 1.97 4.14 5.82
N ILE A 121 2.64 5.05 6.49
CA ILE A 121 3.02 4.92 7.90
C ILE A 121 1.96 5.55 8.79
N TYR A 122 1.52 4.81 9.81
CA TYR A 122 0.58 5.31 10.81
C TYR A 122 1.24 5.65 12.14
N ARG A 123 2.29 4.89 12.51
CA ARG A 123 2.95 5.08 13.79
C ARG A 123 4.45 4.84 13.70
N ARG A 124 5.19 5.69 14.41
CA ARG A 124 6.64 5.57 14.60
C ARG A 124 7.00 5.51 16.07
N ASN A 125 8.08 4.82 16.41
CA ASN A 125 8.67 4.83 17.74
C ASN A 125 9.71 5.94 17.84
N ILE A 126 9.42 7.00 18.58
CA ILE A 126 10.29 8.18 18.72
C ILE A 126 11.60 7.81 19.47
N LYS A 127 11.52 6.89 20.44
CA LYS A 127 12.71 6.45 21.21
C LYS A 127 13.70 5.64 20.36
N MET A 128 13.26 5.10 19.24
CA MET A 128 14.06 4.34 18.28
C MET A 128 14.26 5.12 16.97
N ASN A 129 14.69 6.37 17.06
CA ASN A 129 14.98 7.22 15.90
C ASN A 129 13.86 7.28 14.83
N GLY A 130 12.61 7.19 15.26
CA GLY A 130 11.48 7.22 14.34
C GLY A 130 11.23 5.91 13.60
N PHE A 131 11.70 4.79 14.12
CA PHE A 131 11.43 3.45 13.57
C PHE A 131 9.93 3.24 13.29
N VAL A 132 9.61 2.70 12.11
CA VAL A 132 8.22 2.44 11.71
C VAL A 132 7.66 1.29 12.53
N VAL A 133 6.57 1.53 13.24
CA VAL A 133 5.88 0.52 14.06
C VAL A 133 4.66 -0.04 13.34
N VAL A 134 3.90 0.83 12.67
CA VAL A 134 2.68 0.44 11.95
C VAL A 134 2.65 1.10 10.58
N SER A 135 2.43 0.28 9.56
CA SER A 135 2.19 0.75 8.19
C SER A 135 1.23 -0.18 7.46
N SER A 136 0.72 0.26 6.32
CA SER A 136 0.12 -0.62 5.32
C SER A 136 0.48 -0.19 3.91
N ASN A 137 0.32 -1.10 2.98
CA ASN A 137 0.59 -0.88 1.56
C ASN A 137 -0.52 -1.50 0.71
N MET A 138 -1.17 -0.70 -0.13
CA MET A 138 -2.08 -1.19 -1.15
C MET A 138 -1.25 -1.68 -2.34
N GLY A 139 -0.85 -2.96 -2.30
CA GLY A 139 0.13 -3.53 -3.21
C GLY A 139 -0.43 -3.94 -4.56
N VAL A 140 -1.68 -4.43 -4.59
CA VAL A 140 -2.32 -4.88 -5.85
C VAL A 140 -3.76 -4.41 -5.89
N VAL A 141 -4.17 -3.94 -7.04
CA VAL A 141 -5.58 -3.70 -7.39
C VAL A 141 -5.81 -4.25 -8.78
N ARG A 142 -6.86 -5.05 -8.97
CA ARG A 142 -7.16 -5.63 -10.27
C ARG A 142 -8.63 -5.96 -10.42
N THR A 143 -9.20 -5.66 -11.59
CA THR A 143 -10.47 -6.24 -12.03
C THR A 143 -10.22 -7.64 -12.55
N GLU A 144 -10.99 -8.58 -12.04
CA GLU A 144 -11.09 -9.96 -12.51
C GLU A 144 -12.41 -10.13 -13.28
N GLU A 145 -12.72 -11.34 -13.73
CA GLU A 145 -13.92 -11.60 -14.54
C GLU A 145 -15.22 -11.21 -13.81
N ASP A 146 -15.33 -11.58 -12.52
CA ASP A 146 -16.55 -11.42 -11.72
C ASP A 146 -16.39 -10.51 -10.49
N TYR A 147 -15.18 -10.02 -10.20
CA TYR A 147 -14.92 -9.21 -9.01
C TYR A 147 -13.75 -8.24 -9.19
N ILE A 148 -13.62 -7.32 -8.24
CA ILE A 148 -12.43 -6.45 -8.10
C ILE A 148 -11.64 -6.91 -6.89
N MET A 149 -10.37 -7.22 -7.09
CA MET A 149 -9.44 -7.60 -6.03
C MET A 149 -8.64 -6.39 -5.57
N VAL A 150 -8.53 -6.21 -4.24
CA VAL A 150 -7.64 -5.24 -3.60
C VAL A 150 -6.80 -5.97 -2.56
N ALA A 151 -5.52 -6.12 -2.80
CA ALA A 151 -4.60 -6.71 -1.84
C ALA A 151 -3.83 -5.62 -1.08
N VAL A 152 -3.94 -5.67 0.24
CA VAL A 152 -3.26 -4.74 1.15
C VAL A 152 -2.38 -5.53 2.11
N SER A 153 -1.15 -5.08 2.32
CA SER A 153 -0.19 -5.66 3.25
C SER A 153 0.00 -4.74 4.47
N PRO A 154 -0.80 -4.90 5.53
CA PRO A 154 -0.57 -4.22 6.81
C PRO A 154 0.59 -4.87 7.56
N ARG A 155 1.38 -4.06 8.27
CA ARG A 155 2.52 -4.50 9.06
C ARG A 155 2.55 -3.82 10.41
N SER A 156 2.85 -4.59 11.46
CA SER A 156 3.17 -4.06 12.79
C SER A 156 4.11 -5.01 13.52
N SER A 157 5.05 -4.44 14.28
CA SER A 157 5.85 -5.20 15.25
C SER A 157 5.11 -5.43 16.57
N VAL A 158 3.94 -4.82 16.75
CA VAL A 158 3.13 -4.89 17.98
C VAL A 158 1.78 -5.54 17.67
N ALA A 159 1.49 -6.69 18.27
CA ALA A 159 0.31 -7.49 17.96
C ALA A 159 -1.02 -6.71 18.11
N SER A 160 -1.19 -5.94 19.19
CA SER A 160 -2.41 -5.16 19.41
C SER A 160 -2.64 -4.08 18.33
N LEU A 161 -1.57 -3.51 17.78
CA LEU A 161 -1.66 -2.53 16.70
C LEU A 161 -1.90 -3.20 15.35
N GLN A 162 -1.46 -4.43 15.18
CA GLN A 162 -1.80 -5.25 14.02
C GLN A 162 -3.30 -5.57 14.00
N GLU A 163 -3.85 -5.98 15.14
CA GLU A 163 -5.30 -6.23 15.27
C GLU A 163 -6.12 -4.94 15.08
N ASP A 164 -5.69 -3.79 15.60
CA ASP A 164 -6.33 -2.50 15.32
C ASP A 164 -6.36 -2.21 13.82
N THR A 165 -5.25 -2.47 13.11
CA THR A 165 -5.19 -2.25 11.66
C THR A 165 -6.11 -3.20 10.90
N LYS A 166 -6.15 -4.50 11.27
CA LYS A 166 -7.08 -5.47 10.69
C LYS A 166 -8.54 -5.04 10.90
N SER A 167 -8.89 -4.59 12.10
CA SER A 167 -10.25 -4.14 12.41
C SER A 167 -10.68 -2.94 11.55
N ARG A 168 -9.78 -2.04 11.21
CA ARG A 168 -10.06 -0.92 10.29
C ARG A 168 -10.36 -1.40 8.88
N PHE A 169 -9.60 -2.36 8.35
CA PHE A 169 -9.90 -2.96 7.06
C PHE A 169 -11.19 -3.76 7.06
N ALA A 170 -11.48 -4.50 8.13
CA ALA A 170 -12.75 -5.21 8.29
C ALA A 170 -13.94 -4.22 8.27
N LEU A 171 -13.84 -3.11 8.99
CA LEU A 171 -14.87 -2.08 9.01
C LEU A 171 -15.06 -1.41 7.64
N LEU A 172 -13.97 -1.16 6.90
CA LEU A 172 -14.06 -0.64 5.54
C LEU A 172 -14.73 -1.64 4.60
N ALA A 173 -14.36 -2.92 4.67
CA ALA A 173 -14.97 -3.98 3.88
C ALA A 173 -16.48 -4.08 4.17
N GLU A 174 -16.87 -4.13 5.43
CA GLU A 174 -18.28 -4.13 5.85
C GLU A 174 -19.03 -2.88 5.35
N THR A 175 -18.43 -1.69 5.49
CA THR A 175 -19.06 -0.41 5.12
C THR A 175 -19.36 -0.32 3.62
N PHE A 176 -18.45 -0.85 2.80
CA PHE A 176 -18.54 -0.76 1.33
C PHE A 176 -18.99 -2.07 0.66
N GLY A 177 -19.37 -3.09 1.42
CA GLY A 177 -19.89 -4.35 0.89
C GLY A 177 -18.83 -5.25 0.25
N PHE A 178 -17.58 -5.19 0.69
CA PHE A 178 -16.51 -6.07 0.24
C PHE A 178 -16.38 -7.29 1.16
N GLU A 179 -16.05 -8.42 0.57
CA GLU A 179 -15.55 -9.58 1.32
C GLU A 179 -14.07 -9.35 1.68
N ILE A 180 -13.66 -9.83 2.84
CA ILE A 180 -12.28 -9.71 3.31
C ILE A 180 -11.71 -11.10 3.65
N GLU A 181 -10.51 -11.37 3.13
CA GLU A 181 -9.73 -12.56 3.44
C GLU A 181 -8.40 -12.17 4.06
N TYR A 182 -7.90 -12.99 4.97
CA TYR A 182 -6.60 -12.81 5.61
C TYR A 182 -5.67 -13.96 5.26
N SER A 183 -4.44 -13.64 4.88
CA SER A 183 -3.43 -14.64 4.53
C SER A 183 -2.04 -14.16 4.87
N GLY A 184 -1.08 -15.10 5.00
CA GLY A 184 0.34 -14.78 5.18
C GLY A 184 0.65 -14.01 6.46
N GLU A 185 -0.09 -14.27 7.54
CA GLU A 185 0.11 -13.58 8.80
C GLU A 185 1.44 -13.98 9.45
N TYR A 186 2.18 -12.96 9.88
CA TYR A 186 3.38 -13.12 10.70
C TYR A 186 3.15 -12.49 12.07
N PRO A 187 3.55 -13.15 13.16
CA PRO A 187 3.46 -12.59 14.50
C PRO A 187 4.35 -11.34 14.61
N GLY A 188 3.89 -10.38 15.40
CA GLY A 188 4.70 -9.20 15.71
C GLY A 188 5.95 -9.60 16.47
N TRP A 189 7.12 -9.10 16.01
CA TRP A 189 8.39 -9.28 16.72
C TRP A 189 8.86 -7.92 17.23
N SER A 190 8.50 -7.65 18.50
CA SER A 190 8.86 -6.40 19.15
C SER A 190 10.34 -6.35 19.48
N TYR A 191 10.94 -5.17 19.31
CA TYR A 191 12.32 -4.94 19.72
C TYR A 191 12.47 -5.15 21.23
N ALA A 192 13.40 -6.03 21.63
CA ALA A 192 13.76 -6.25 23.03
C ALA A 192 14.74 -5.16 23.49
N GLU A 193 14.39 -4.39 24.53
CA GLU A 193 15.28 -3.37 25.09
C GLU A 193 16.56 -4.01 25.64
N GLU A 194 16.44 -5.18 26.30
CA GLU A 194 17.53 -6.00 26.79
C GLU A 194 17.60 -7.32 26.02
N SER A 195 18.78 -7.68 25.51
CA SER A 195 19.03 -8.94 24.80
C SER A 195 20.47 -9.38 25.03
N LYS A 196 20.62 -10.51 25.72
CA LYS A 196 21.93 -11.09 25.99
C LYS A 196 22.63 -11.59 24.75
N ILE A 197 21.88 -12.17 23.80
CA ILE A 197 22.45 -12.67 22.56
C ILE A 197 22.94 -11.52 21.69
N ARG A 198 22.21 -10.41 21.63
CA ARG A 198 22.64 -9.20 20.92
C ARG A 198 23.93 -8.64 21.49
N ASP A 199 24.02 -8.50 22.81
CA ASP A 199 25.19 -7.94 23.47
C ASP A 199 26.42 -8.84 23.23
N LEU A 200 26.25 -10.15 23.35
CA LEU A 200 27.31 -11.13 23.07
C LEU A 200 27.75 -11.09 21.60
N PHE A 201 26.78 -10.92 20.66
CA PHE A 201 27.08 -10.83 19.27
C PHE A 201 27.86 -9.56 18.91
N VAL A 202 27.51 -8.42 19.51
CA VAL A 202 28.24 -7.14 19.36
C VAL A 202 29.67 -7.26 19.85
N GLU A 203 29.87 -7.85 21.04
CA GLU A 203 31.21 -8.07 21.63
C GLU A 203 32.05 -8.98 20.73
N SER A 204 31.51 -10.14 20.35
CA SER A 204 32.19 -11.10 19.48
C SER A 204 32.57 -10.51 18.13
N TYR A 205 31.67 -9.70 17.52
CA TYR A 205 31.94 -9.04 16.24
C TYR A 205 33.10 -8.04 16.37
N ARG A 206 33.09 -7.23 17.41
CA ARG A 206 34.18 -6.29 17.67
C ARG A 206 35.53 -6.99 17.90
N ASP A 207 35.53 -8.10 18.64
CA ASP A 207 36.76 -8.89 18.91
C ASP A 207 37.32 -9.53 17.65
N LEU A 208 36.44 -10.01 16.74
CA LEU A 208 36.85 -10.68 15.50
C LEU A 208 37.26 -9.71 14.40
N PHE A 209 36.56 -8.59 14.27
CA PHE A 209 36.72 -7.70 13.11
C PHE A 209 37.34 -6.34 13.48
N GLY A 210 37.50 -6.00 14.75
CA GLY A 210 38.07 -4.73 15.20
C GLY A 210 37.23 -3.51 14.85
N SER A 211 35.92 -3.69 14.54
CA SER A 211 35.00 -2.64 14.17
C SER A 211 33.65 -2.78 14.88
N GLU A 212 32.91 -1.69 15.00
CA GLU A 212 31.59 -1.70 15.62
C GLU A 212 30.55 -2.35 14.69
N LEU A 213 29.72 -3.23 15.27
CA LEU A 213 28.57 -3.82 14.57
C LEU A 213 27.45 -2.80 14.45
N ARG A 214 26.92 -2.65 13.26
CA ARG A 214 25.72 -1.85 13.03
C ARG A 214 24.47 -2.67 13.36
N LEU A 215 23.72 -2.22 14.36
CA LEU A 215 22.43 -2.79 14.74
C LEU A 215 21.30 -2.04 14.03
N GLU A 216 20.44 -2.79 13.38
CA GLU A 216 19.28 -2.22 12.68
C GLU A 216 18.01 -2.99 13.07
N ALA A 217 16.94 -2.26 13.27
CA ALA A 217 15.60 -2.82 13.31
C ALA A 217 14.97 -2.67 11.92
N ILE A 218 14.32 -3.71 11.43
CA ILE A 218 13.62 -3.66 10.15
C ILE A 218 12.11 -3.79 10.35
N HIS A 219 11.34 -3.10 9.52
CA HIS A 219 9.88 -3.18 9.53
C HIS A 219 9.39 -4.27 8.57
N ALA A 220 9.77 -5.52 8.86
CA ALA A 220 9.40 -6.69 8.06
C ALA A 220 9.20 -7.90 8.97
N GLY A 221 8.39 -8.87 8.53
CA GLY A 221 8.28 -10.17 9.19
C GLY A 221 9.55 -10.98 8.97
N LEU A 222 10.05 -11.59 10.03
CA LEU A 222 11.19 -12.52 10.01
C LEU A 222 10.83 -13.80 10.76
N GLU A 223 11.55 -14.87 10.46
CA GLU A 223 11.39 -16.18 11.12
C GLU A 223 11.60 -16.09 12.63
N CYS A 224 12.42 -15.15 13.10
CA CYS A 224 12.61 -14.91 14.54
C CYS A 224 11.30 -14.53 15.24
N GLY A 225 10.36 -13.88 14.58
CA GLY A 225 9.02 -13.62 15.11
C GLY A 225 8.24 -14.91 15.37
N LEU A 226 8.29 -15.86 14.43
CA LEU A 226 7.65 -17.18 14.55
C LEU A 226 8.29 -18.00 15.70
N PHE A 227 9.62 -17.97 15.81
CA PHE A 227 10.32 -18.67 16.91
C PHE A 227 10.00 -18.05 18.27
N SER A 228 9.93 -16.72 18.35
CA SER A 228 9.62 -16.03 19.61
C SER A 228 8.17 -16.26 20.07
N GLU A 229 7.24 -16.44 19.13
CA GLU A 229 5.86 -16.84 19.47
C GLU A 229 5.79 -18.29 19.94
N ALA A 230 6.48 -19.21 19.26
CA ALA A 230 6.48 -20.63 19.57
C ALA A 230 7.24 -20.98 20.87
N ILE A 231 8.24 -20.17 21.23
CA ILE A 231 9.13 -20.40 22.38
C ILE A 231 9.12 -19.17 23.27
N PRO A 232 8.23 -19.09 24.27
CA PRO A 232 8.15 -17.97 25.19
C PRO A 232 9.49 -17.69 25.91
N GLY A 233 9.95 -16.44 25.83
CA GLY A 233 11.22 -16.03 26.46
C GLY A 233 12.46 -16.30 25.61
N LEU A 234 12.32 -16.75 24.37
CA LEU A 234 13.44 -16.85 23.43
C LEU A 234 14.03 -15.46 23.16
N ASP A 235 15.33 -15.32 23.42
CA ASP A 235 16.12 -14.17 23.02
C ASP A 235 16.62 -14.40 21.58
N ALA A 236 16.17 -13.61 20.64
CA ALA A 236 16.45 -13.74 19.20
C ALA A 236 16.86 -12.39 18.60
N ILE A 237 17.78 -12.42 17.63
CA ILE A 237 18.28 -11.25 16.89
C ILE A 237 18.34 -11.54 15.39
#